data_862fe66cf75f2ee106916a016fc8fe92
#
_entry.id   862fe66cf75f2ee106916a016fc8fe92
#
_cell.length_a   1.000
_cell.length_b   1.000
_cell.length_c   1.000
_cell.angle_alpha   90.00
_cell.angle_beta   90.00
_cell.angle_gamma   90.00
#
_symmetry.space_group_name_H-M   'P 1'
#
loop_
_entity.id
_entity.type
_entity.pdbx_description
1 polymer ?
#
loop_
_entity_poly.entity_id
_entity_poly.type
_entity_poly.pdbx_seq_one_letter_code
_entity_poly.pdbx_strand_id
1 'polypeptide(L)'
;YKTDHVHYIVIDIKFSTLPLRADGIHLLNSGNYNFYKAQLRIYTEALQELQGFTPSKAFILGRRWNYHSKGEDFSGLSCFDKLGVIDFEKVDINVVDTVKKAIEWVRLVRNEGKEWSIDPPSRPELYPNMCVDSGEWNDVKKEIANKIGDITQIWYCGIKNREIGFLNGIKTWR
;
A
#
# COMPACT_ATOMS: atom_id res chain seq x y z
N TYR A 1 30.75 11.29 6.54
CA TYR A 1 30.61 12.58 7.21
C TYR A 1 30.07 12.32 8.61
N LYS A 2 30.88 12.56 9.69
CA LYS A 2 30.35 12.68 11.05
C LYS A 2 29.58 13.99 11.10
N THR A 3 28.25 13.91 11.20
CA THR A 3 27.44 15.05 11.61
C THR A 3 27.52 15.18 13.12
N ASP A 4 27.73 16.38 13.63
CA ASP A 4 27.75 16.65 15.08
C ASP A 4 26.37 16.54 15.73
N HIS A 5 25.36 16.12 14.96
CA HIS A 5 23.98 15.97 15.41
C HIS A 5 23.58 14.48 15.46
N VAL A 6 22.96 14.09 16.56
CA VAL A 6 22.31 12.78 16.72
C VAL A 6 20.98 12.81 15.99
N HIS A 7 20.75 11.87 15.08
CA HIS A 7 19.48 11.67 14.42
C HIS A 7 18.86 10.36 14.85
N TYR A 8 17.54 10.37 14.96
CA TYR A 8 16.75 9.18 15.29
C TYR A 8 16.28 8.47 14.01
N ILE A 9 16.09 7.16 14.10
CA ILE A 9 15.51 6.31 13.07
C ILE A 9 14.31 5.56 13.63
N VAL A 10 13.39 5.16 12.76
CA VAL A 10 12.20 4.42 13.17
C VAL A 10 12.53 2.92 13.23
N ILE A 11 12.22 2.30 14.37
CA ILE A 11 12.18 0.85 14.53
C ILE A 11 10.79 0.49 15.05
N ASP A 12 10.04 -0.30 14.31
CA ASP A 12 8.71 -0.78 14.70
C ASP A 12 8.78 -2.25 15.14
N ILE A 13 8.03 -2.60 16.16
CA ILE A 13 8.00 -3.95 16.71
C ILE A 13 6.73 -4.66 16.24
N LYS A 14 6.90 -5.79 15.54
CA LYS A 14 5.79 -6.63 15.07
C LYS A 14 5.87 -8.02 15.68
N PHE A 15 4.83 -8.44 16.38
CA PHE A 15 4.74 -9.78 16.94
C PHE A 15 4.41 -10.84 15.86
N SER A 16 5.23 -10.88 14.82
CA SER A 16 5.08 -11.78 13.68
C SER A 16 6.43 -12.29 13.18
N THR A 17 6.43 -13.33 12.37
CA THR A 17 7.62 -13.75 11.62
C THR A 17 7.84 -12.78 10.47
N LEU A 18 9.05 -12.26 10.31
CA LEU A 18 9.43 -11.39 9.20
C LEU A 18 9.92 -12.23 8.02
N PRO A 19 9.25 -12.25 6.89
CA PRO A 19 9.80 -12.79 5.66
C PRO A 19 10.76 -11.75 5.08
N LEU A 20 12.01 -12.15 4.96
CA LEU A 20 13.03 -11.34 4.31
C LEU A 20 13.19 -11.75 2.85
N ARG A 21 13.77 -10.88 2.05
CA ARG A 21 14.15 -11.18 0.67
C ARG A 21 15.31 -12.20 0.66
N ALA A 22 15.66 -12.70 -0.50
CA ALA A 22 16.75 -13.67 -0.68
C ALA A 22 18.12 -13.17 -0.19
N ASP A 23 18.27 -11.88 0.06
CA ASP A 23 19.46 -11.27 0.68
C ASP A 23 19.52 -11.46 2.20
N GLY A 24 18.44 -11.92 2.83
CA GLY A 24 18.33 -12.11 4.27
C GLY A 24 18.40 -10.82 5.09
N ILE A 25 18.14 -9.66 4.45
CA ILE A 25 18.27 -8.32 5.04
C ILE A 25 16.97 -7.53 4.88
N HIS A 26 16.52 -7.33 3.64
CA HIS A 26 15.37 -6.48 3.36
C HIS A 26 14.05 -7.21 3.54
N LEU A 27 13.05 -6.51 4.06
CA LEU A 27 11.70 -7.04 4.21
C LEU A 27 11.11 -7.36 2.83
N LEU A 28 10.43 -8.51 2.71
CA LEU A 28 9.82 -8.98 1.47
C LEU A 28 8.73 -8.01 0.99
N ASN A 29 8.60 -7.86 -0.35
CA ASN A 29 7.55 -7.06 -1.00
C ASN A 29 6.35 -7.96 -1.35
N SER A 30 5.58 -8.38 -0.36
CA SER A 30 4.37 -9.19 -0.59
C SER A 30 3.33 -8.98 0.49
N GLY A 31 2.06 -9.16 0.13
CA GLY A 31 0.94 -9.17 1.05
C GLY A 31 0.91 -7.96 2.00
N ASN A 32 0.65 -8.23 3.27
CA ASN A 32 0.50 -7.23 4.31
C ASN A 32 1.79 -6.50 4.68
N TYR A 33 2.96 -6.96 4.23
CA TYR A 33 4.24 -6.32 4.56
C TYR A 33 4.41 -4.96 3.88
N ASN A 34 3.73 -4.75 2.75
CA ASN A 34 3.67 -3.43 2.11
C ASN A 34 2.99 -2.38 3.00
N PHE A 35 1.98 -2.78 3.80
CA PHE A 35 1.36 -1.88 4.78
C PHE A 35 2.32 -1.50 5.91
N TYR A 36 3.17 -2.43 6.37
CA TYR A 36 4.20 -2.12 7.35
C TYR A 36 5.22 -1.12 6.80
N LYS A 37 5.64 -1.30 5.55
CA LYS A 37 6.55 -0.34 4.88
C LYS A 37 5.92 1.04 4.74
N ALA A 38 4.65 1.11 4.35
CA ALA A 38 3.91 2.36 4.27
C ALA A 38 3.78 3.04 5.64
N GLN A 39 3.46 2.28 6.68
CA GLN A 39 3.37 2.78 8.06
C GLN A 39 4.70 3.39 8.52
N LEU A 40 5.82 2.68 8.31
CA LEU A 40 7.13 3.18 8.70
C LEU A 40 7.57 4.37 7.87
N ARG A 41 7.17 4.46 6.61
CA ARG A 41 7.41 5.66 5.81
C ARG A 41 6.70 6.88 6.38
N ILE A 42 5.44 6.75 6.79
CA ILE A 42 4.68 7.83 7.45
C ILE A 42 5.37 8.26 8.76
N TYR A 43 5.82 7.30 9.56
CA TYR A 43 6.54 7.62 10.81
C TYR A 43 7.88 8.29 10.56
N THR A 44 8.59 7.87 9.51
CA THR A 44 9.86 8.49 9.10
C THR A 44 9.66 9.93 8.63
N GLU A 45 8.57 10.22 7.90
CA GLU A 45 8.23 11.59 7.50
C GLU A 45 7.86 12.47 8.71
N ALA A 46 7.07 11.94 9.65
CA ALA A 46 6.77 12.67 10.88
C ALA A 46 8.04 12.94 11.72
N LEU A 47 8.96 11.98 11.78
CA LEU A 47 10.23 12.16 12.47
C LEU A 47 11.12 13.19 11.76
N GLN A 48 11.10 13.22 10.43
CA GLN A 48 11.81 14.25 9.63
C GLN A 48 11.36 15.65 10.00
N GLU A 49 10.06 15.90 10.13
CA GLU A 49 9.52 17.22 10.52
C GLU A 49 10.07 17.68 11.88
N LEU A 50 10.32 16.74 12.80
CA LEU A 50 10.82 17.04 14.13
C LEU A 50 12.33 17.27 14.18
N GLN A 51 13.10 16.55 13.36
CA GLN A 51 14.56 16.56 13.46
C GLN A 51 15.29 17.25 12.29
N GLY A 52 14.55 17.65 11.25
CA GLY A 52 15.13 18.29 10.04
C GLY A 52 15.98 17.36 9.18
N PHE A 53 15.92 16.05 9.40
CA PHE A 53 16.67 15.04 8.67
C PHE A 53 15.79 13.85 8.33
N THR A 54 15.86 13.39 7.08
CA THR A 54 15.11 12.23 6.60
C THR A 54 15.98 10.99 6.62
N PRO A 55 15.71 10.01 7.51
CA PRO A 55 16.37 8.72 7.42
C PRO A 55 16.02 8.01 6.11
N SER A 56 17.03 7.48 5.42
CA SER A 56 16.84 6.69 4.20
C SER A 56 16.29 5.29 4.46
N LYS A 57 16.34 4.85 5.72
CA LYS A 57 15.93 3.51 6.14
C LYS A 57 15.07 3.56 7.39
N ALA A 58 14.21 2.54 7.51
CA ALA A 58 13.51 2.18 8.73
C ALA A 58 13.68 0.68 8.98
N PHE A 59 13.34 0.21 10.18
CA PHE A 59 13.58 -1.16 10.58
C PHE A 59 12.33 -1.76 11.23
N ILE A 60 12.17 -3.07 11.08
CA ILE A 60 11.16 -3.85 11.81
C ILE A 60 11.87 -4.90 12.65
N LEU A 61 11.52 -4.94 13.93
CA LEU A 61 11.85 -6.03 14.84
C LEU A 61 10.69 -7.00 14.87
N GLY A 62 10.87 -8.19 14.31
CA GLY A 62 9.87 -9.27 14.35
C GLY A 62 10.17 -10.28 15.45
N ARG A 63 9.17 -11.09 15.84
CA ARG A 63 9.36 -12.19 16.78
C ARG A 63 10.35 -13.25 16.26
N ARG A 64 10.33 -13.47 14.93
CA ARG A 64 11.15 -14.46 14.19
C ARG A 64 11.43 -13.88 12.81
N TRP A 65 12.31 -14.55 12.09
CA TRP A 65 12.57 -14.22 10.69
C TRP A 65 12.77 -15.49 9.85
N ASN A 66 12.49 -15.40 8.56
CA ASN A 66 12.81 -16.42 7.57
C ASN A 66 13.10 -15.79 6.21
N TYR A 67 13.82 -16.50 5.36
CA TYR A 67 13.98 -16.19 3.95
C TYR A 67 14.43 -17.44 3.18
N HIS A 68 14.20 -17.42 1.87
CA HIS A 68 14.66 -18.45 0.94
C HIS A 68 15.75 -17.86 0.05
N SER A 69 16.88 -18.55 -0.08
CA SER A 69 18.00 -18.14 -0.93
C SER A 69 18.74 -19.34 -1.49
N LYS A 70 19.01 -19.31 -2.79
CA LYS A 70 19.79 -20.36 -3.51
C LYS A 70 19.28 -21.79 -3.30
N GLY A 71 17.96 -21.96 -3.18
CA GLY A 71 17.33 -23.28 -2.97
C GLY A 71 17.31 -23.76 -1.52
N GLU A 72 17.72 -22.93 -0.56
CA GLU A 72 17.75 -23.26 0.86
C GLU A 72 16.87 -22.31 1.66
N ASP A 73 16.25 -22.82 2.73
CA ASP A 73 15.44 -22.08 3.67
C ASP A 73 16.24 -21.73 4.92
N PHE A 74 16.23 -20.46 5.28
CA PHE A 74 16.89 -19.92 6.47
C PHE A 74 15.83 -19.36 7.42
N SER A 75 16.00 -19.60 8.71
CA SER A 75 15.11 -19.06 9.72
C SER A 75 15.80 -18.89 11.06
N GLY A 76 15.29 -17.99 11.89
CA GLY A 76 15.73 -17.79 13.25
C GLY A 76 14.57 -17.55 14.21
N LEU A 77 14.74 -18.05 15.44
CA LEU A 77 13.73 -17.92 16.50
C LEU A 77 13.96 -16.71 17.39
N SER A 78 15.16 -16.10 17.35
CA SER A 78 15.49 -14.91 18.12
C SER A 78 15.16 -13.65 17.36
N CYS A 79 14.40 -12.75 17.99
CA CYS A 79 14.10 -11.43 17.43
C CYS A 79 15.34 -10.52 17.36
N PHE A 80 16.40 -10.82 18.13
CA PHE A 80 17.61 -10.01 18.19
C PHE A 80 18.67 -10.38 17.15
N ASP A 81 18.46 -11.46 16.41
CA ASP A 81 19.42 -11.89 15.38
C ASP A 81 19.39 -10.98 14.15
N LYS A 82 18.19 -10.52 13.75
CA LYS A 82 17.99 -9.72 12.53
C LYS A 82 16.86 -8.73 12.67
N LEU A 83 17.08 -7.53 12.14
CA LEU A 83 16.04 -6.56 11.83
C LEU A 83 15.65 -6.69 10.35
N GLY A 84 14.36 -6.58 10.04
CA GLY A 84 13.91 -6.39 8.66
C GLY A 84 14.19 -4.95 8.22
N VAL A 85 15.03 -4.78 7.21
CA VAL A 85 15.38 -3.46 6.68
C VAL A 85 14.36 -3.03 5.63
N ILE A 86 13.95 -1.76 5.69
CA ILE A 86 13.20 -1.06 4.66
C ILE A 86 14.09 0.06 4.16
N ASP A 87 14.45 0.04 2.87
CA ASP A 87 15.34 1.02 2.25
C ASP A 87 14.56 1.86 1.24
N PHE A 88 14.19 3.08 1.64
CA PHE A 88 13.37 4.00 0.86
C PHE A 88 14.07 4.62 -0.34
N GLU A 89 15.39 4.54 -0.42
CA GLU A 89 16.16 5.11 -1.52
C GLU A 89 16.47 4.10 -2.63
N LYS A 90 16.51 2.80 -2.30
CA LYS A 90 16.95 1.75 -3.24
C LYS A 90 15.89 0.68 -3.45
N VAL A 91 15.64 -0.12 -2.40
CA VAL A 91 14.85 -1.35 -2.52
C VAL A 91 13.35 -1.09 -2.50
N ASP A 92 12.93 -0.09 -1.74
CA ASP A 92 11.53 0.21 -1.45
C ASP A 92 11.13 1.62 -1.92
N ILE A 93 11.80 2.15 -2.94
CA ILE A 93 11.60 3.52 -3.45
C ILE A 93 10.15 3.78 -3.87
N ASN A 94 9.46 2.77 -4.40
CA ASN A 94 8.06 2.87 -4.81
C ASN A 94 7.09 3.04 -3.63
N VAL A 95 7.51 2.68 -2.41
CA VAL A 95 6.69 2.90 -1.19
C VAL A 95 6.50 4.40 -0.93
N VAL A 96 7.51 5.21 -1.22
CA VAL A 96 7.48 6.66 -1.03
C VAL A 96 6.33 7.29 -1.84
N ASP A 97 6.28 6.98 -3.14
CA ASP A 97 5.23 7.48 -4.03
C ASP A 97 3.84 6.93 -3.66
N THR A 98 3.79 5.66 -3.26
CA THR A 98 2.53 5.04 -2.84
C THR A 98 1.97 5.72 -1.61
N VAL A 99 2.80 5.98 -0.60
CA VAL A 99 2.38 6.67 0.63
C VAL A 99 1.94 8.10 0.33
N LYS A 100 2.69 8.84 -0.49
CA LYS A 100 2.33 10.19 -0.89
C LYS A 100 0.94 10.23 -1.54
N LYS A 101 0.69 9.38 -2.53
CA LYS A 101 -0.61 9.28 -3.20
C LYS A 101 -1.74 8.88 -2.23
N ALA A 102 -1.46 7.97 -1.29
CA ALA A 102 -2.46 7.57 -0.30
C ALA A 102 -2.83 8.72 0.66
N ILE A 103 -1.84 9.49 1.11
CA ILE A 103 -2.08 10.66 1.96
C ILE A 103 -2.85 11.75 1.19
N GLU A 104 -2.48 12.03 -0.05
CA GLU A 104 -3.18 12.97 -0.93
C GLU A 104 -4.64 12.54 -1.14
N TRP A 105 -4.87 11.26 -1.38
CA TRP A 105 -6.20 10.69 -1.52
C TRP A 105 -7.06 10.87 -0.24
N VAL A 106 -6.52 10.52 0.93
CA VAL A 106 -7.24 10.70 2.20
C VAL A 106 -7.58 12.17 2.46
N ARG A 107 -6.65 13.08 2.16
CA ARG A 107 -6.90 14.52 2.29
C ARG A 107 -7.98 15.00 1.32
N LEU A 108 -7.94 14.53 0.08
CA LEU A 108 -8.95 14.83 -0.94
C LEU A 108 -10.34 14.36 -0.50
N VAL A 109 -10.45 13.10 -0.05
CA VAL A 109 -11.73 12.56 0.47
C VAL A 109 -12.25 13.38 1.64
N ARG A 110 -11.39 13.79 2.57
CA ARG A 110 -11.79 14.60 3.73
C ARG A 110 -12.29 15.99 3.36
N ASN A 111 -11.67 16.61 2.37
CA ASN A 111 -11.99 17.97 1.97
C ASN A 111 -13.20 18.05 1.05
N GLU A 112 -13.29 17.12 0.10
CA GLU A 112 -14.25 17.20 -1.02
C GLU A 112 -15.29 16.07 -1.03
N GLY A 113 -15.04 14.98 -0.30
CA GLY A 113 -15.85 13.76 -0.38
C GLY A 113 -17.35 13.94 -0.10
N LYS A 114 -17.70 14.93 0.71
CA LYS A 114 -19.12 15.27 0.98
C LYS A 114 -19.86 15.87 -0.22
N GLU A 115 -19.12 16.42 -1.20
CA GLU A 115 -19.67 17.00 -2.42
C GLU A 115 -19.80 15.95 -3.55
N TRP A 116 -19.27 14.74 -3.33
CA TRP A 116 -19.27 13.70 -4.35
C TRP A 116 -20.60 12.98 -4.42
N SER A 117 -20.99 12.63 -5.64
CA SER A 117 -22.18 11.81 -5.92
C SER A 117 -21.78 10.39 -6.29
N ILE A 118 -22.54 9.42 -5.79
CA ILE A 118 -22.41 8.01 -6.17
C ILE A 118 -23.36 7.69 -7.33
N ASP A 119 -24.40 8.50 -7.51
CA ASP A 119 -25.45 8.30 -8.52
C ASP A 119 -25.84 9.61 -9.23
N PRO A 120 -25.36 9.85 -10.44
CA PRO A 120 -24.25 9.11 -11.11
C PRO A 120 -22.91 9.34 -10.39
N PRO A 121 -21.96 8.40 -10.53
CA PRO A 121 -20.64 8.60 -9.95
C PRO A 121 -19.95 9.85 -10.48
N SER A 122 -19.63 10.79 -9.59
CA SER A 122 -19.02 12.07 -9.98
C SER A 122 -17.51 11.97 -10.23
N ARG A 123 -16.87 10.85 -9.85
CA ARG A 123 -15.44 10.60 -9.99
C ARG A 123 -15.17 9.15 -10.41
N PRO A 124 -14.05 8.88 -11.12
CA PRO A 124 -13.68 7.53 -11.53
C PRO A 124 -13.59 6.52 -10.39
N GLU A 125 -13.12 6.97 -9.22
CA GLU A 125 -12.93 6.11 -8.05
C GLU A 125 -14.23 5.65 -7.40
N LEU A 126 -15.34 6.34 -7.69
CA LEU A 126 -16.66 6.01 -7.14
C LEU A 126 -17.42 4.97 -7.98
N TYR A 127 -16.92 4.65 -9.16
CA TYR A 127 -17.52 3.57 -9.96
C TYR A 127 -17.28 2.21 -9.29
N PRO A 128 -18.30 1.35 -9.22
CA PRO A 128 -18.17 0.03 -8.61
C PRO A 128 -17.18 -0.85 -9.38
N ASN A 129 -16.45 -1.70 -8.67
CA ASN A 129 -15.61 -2.74 -9.28
C ASN A 129 -16.18 -4.12 -8.92
N MET A 130 -16.89 -4.74 -9.87
CA MET A 130 -17.54 -6.02 -9.67
C MET A 130 -16.57 -7.22 -9.71
N CYS A 131 -15.31 -7.00 -10.10
CA CYS A 131 -14.26 -8.04 -10.08
C CYS A 131 -13.64 -8.27 -8.69
N VAL A 132 -13.95 -7.44 -7.70
CA VAL A 132 -13.38 -7.50 -6.36
C VAL A 132 -14.48 -7.69 -5.33
N ASP A 133 -14.28 -8.62 -4.40
CA ASP A 133 -15.15 -8.76 -3.23
C ASP A 133 -14.95 -7.57 -2.28
N SER A 134 -16.04 -6.99 -1.81
CA SER A 134 -16.08 -5.86 -0.87
C SER A 134 -16.81 -6.22 0.43
N GLY A 135 -16.96 -7.50 0.74
CA GLY A 135 -17.60 -7.99 1.95
C GLY A 135 -19.03 -7.47 2.08
N GLU A 136 -19.36 -6.87 3.21
CA GLU A 136 -20.70 -6.34 3.52
C GLU A 136 -21.22 -5.27 2.54
N TRP A 137 -20.34 -4.65 1.78
CA TRP A 137 -20.67 -3.62 0.77
C TRP A 137 -21.03 -4.19 -0.61
N ASN A 138 -20.96 -5.50 -0.82
CA ASN A 138 -21.18 -6.12 -2.12
C ASN A 138 -22.59 -5.88 -2.67
N ASP A 139 -23.63 -5.92 -1.83
CA ASP A 139 -25.00 -5.74 -2.28
C ASP A 139 -25.24 -4.30 -2.75
N VAL A 140 -24.79 -3.30 -1.99
CA VAL A 140 -24.88 -1.88 -2.38
C VAL A 140 -24.08 -1.62 -3.66
N LYS A 141 -22.89 -2.18 -3.75
CA LYS A 141 -22.04 -2.07 -4.94
C LYS A 141 -22.73 -2.66 -6.18
N LYS A 142 -23.37 -3.83 -6.04
CA LYS A 142 -24.12 -4.49 -7.11
C LYS A 142 -25.35 -3.68 -7.54
N GLU A 143 -26.05 -3.08 -6.60
CA GLU A 143 -27.18 -2.21 -6.88
C GLU A 143 -26.74 -1.01 -7.72
N ILE A 144 -25.68 -0.31 -7.30
CA ILE A 144 -25.10 0.81 -8.06
C ILE A 144 -24.66 0.37 -9.46
N ALA A 145 -23.92 -0.78 -9.54
CA ALA A 145 -23.46 -1.30 -10.82
C ALA A 145 -24.61 -1.61 -11.79
N ASN A 146 -25.69 -2.20 -11.29
CA ASN A 146 -26.90 -2.49 -12.08
C ASN A 146 -27.56 -1.21 -12.58
N LYS A 147 -27.67 -0.20 -11.72
CA LYS A 147 -28.32 1.08 -12.05
C LYS A 147 -27.60 1.81 -13.17
N ILE A 148 -26.27 1.91 -13.08
CA ILE A 148 -25.46 2.62 -14.07
C ILE A 148 -25.05 1.77 -15.27
N GLY A 149 -25.33 0.46 -15.26
CA GLY A 149 -24.90 -0.48 -16.30
C GLY A 149 -23.37 -0.63 -16.35
N ASP A 150 -22.71 -0.71 -15.19
CA ASP A 150 -21.23 -0.68 -15.12
C ASP A 150 -20.60 -1.84 -15.90
N ILE A 151 -19.56 -1.53 -16.69
CA ILE A 151 -18.85 -2.46 -17.57
C ILE A 151 -18.19 -3.60 -16.80
N THR A 152 -17.81 -3.39 -15.54
CA THR A 152 -17.18 -4.43 -14.71
C THR A 152 -18.14 -5.57 -14.31
N GLN A 153 -19.42 -5.49 -14.69
CA GLN A 153 -20.36 -6.62 -14.60
C GLN A 153 -20.11 -7.69 -15.66
N ILE A 154 -19.42 -7.34 -16.73
CA ILE A 154 -19.04 -8.30 -17.79
C ILE A 154 -17.92 -9.17 -17.27
N TRP A 155 -18.03 -10.47 -17.54
CA TRP A 155 -17.01 -11.46 -17.17
C TRP A 155 -15.61 -11.06 -17.66
N TYR A 156 -14.60 -11.11 -16.81
CA TYR A 156 -13.22 -10.66 -17.08
C TYR A 156 -13.03 -9.17 -17.41
N CYS A 157 -14.04 -8.35 -17.23
CA CYS A 157 -13.97 -6.93 -17.55
C CYS A 157 -13.68 -6.12 -16.27
N GLY A 158 -12.40 -5.86 -15.99
CA GLY A 158 -11.97 -5.08 -14.83
C GLY A 158 -11.94 -3.57 -15.07
N ILE A 159 -11.44 -2.83 -14.08
CA ILE A 159 -11.34 -1.35 -14.13
C ILE A 159 -10.61 -0.86 -15.38
N LYS A 160 -9.49 -1.49 -15.76
CA LYS A 160 -8.72 -1.10 -16.96
C LYS A 160 -9.55 -1.19 -18.24
N ASN A 161 -10.40 -2.22 -18.36
CA ASN A 161 -11.26 -2.40 -19.52
C ASN A 161 -12.37 -1.32 -19.53
N ARG A 162 -12.90 -0.98 -18.36
CA ARG A 162 -13.86 0.13 -18.22
C ARG A 162 -13.24 1.46 -18.64
N GLU A 163 -12.01 1.75 -18.19
CA GLU A 163 -11.29 2.97 -18.57
C GLU A 163 -11.09 3.06 -20.10
N ILE A 164 -10.68 1.95 -20.72
CA ILE A 164 -10.57 1.87 -22.18
C ILE A 164 -11.93 2.07 -22.84
N GLY A 165 -12.99 1.46 -22.30
CA GLY A 165 -14.36 1.66 -22.78
C GLY A 165 -14.77 3.13 -22.75
N PHE A 166 -14.54 3.80 -21.63
CA PHE A 166 -14.87 5.22 -21.46
C PHE A 166 -14.12 6.12 -22.45
N LEU A 167 -12.83 5.85 -22.68
CA LEU A 167 -12.04 6.56 -23.71
C LEU A 167 -12.59 6.40 -25.12
N ASN A 168 -13.25 5.27 -25.39
CA ASN A 168 -13.89 4.98 -26.68
C ASN A 168 -15.39 5.30 -26.71
N GLY A 169 -15.91 6.04 -25.72
CA GLY A 169 -17.31 6.44 -25.65
C GLY A 169 -18.28 5.37 -25.16
N ILE A 170 -17.80 4.19 -24.80
CA ILE A 170 -18.59 3.07 -24.27
C ILE A 170 -18.69 3.24 -22.75
N LYS A 171 -19.82 3.70 -22.27
CA LYS A 171 -20.02 3.99 -20.84
C LYS A 171 -20.75 2.90 -20.07
N THR A 172 -21.48 2.04 -20.76
CA THR A 172 -22.29 0.97 -20.17
C THR A 172 -22.09 -0.34 -20.93
N TRP A 173 -22.41 -1.44 -20.31
CA TRP A 173 -22.40 -2.75 -20.97
C TRP A 173 -23.70 -3.04 -21.76
N ARG A 174 -24.70 -2.21 -21.64
CA ARG A 174 -26.02 -2.30 -22.31
C ARG A 174 -26.03 -1.55 -23.62
#